data_0d10359a5774439c3c89d1be1ee508a7
#
_entry.id   0d10359a5774439c3c89d1be1ee508a7
#
_cell.length_a   1.000
_cell.length_b   1.000
_cell.length_c   1.000
_cell.angle_alpha   90.00
_cell.angle_beta   90.00
_cell.angle_gamma   90.00
#
_symmetry.space_group_name_H-M   'P 1'
#
loop_
_entity.id
_entity.type
_entity.pdbx_description
1 polymer ?
#
loop_
_entity_poly.entity_id
_entity_poly.type
_entity_poly.pdbx_seq_one_letter_code
_entity_poly.pdbx_strand_id
1 'polypeptide(L)'
;MAQDFERTLKQNISNNSGSPTELRAATTTDDAIIGIRCTNTSGTSVNVTVYVENSSTNYYIIKDAPIPTGGSLELIDGGSKVVLMSGDAVKAYASAASSVDIITSVVDTISA
;
A
#
# COMPACT_ATOMS: atom_id res chain seq x y z
N MET A 1 -8.88 -15.11 -20.18
CA MET A 1 -7.95 -14.28 -19.42
C MET A 1 -7.89 -14.74 -17.98
N ALA A 2 -6.71 -15.05 -17.49
CA ALA A 2 -6.58 -15.59 -16.14
C ALA A 2 -6.43 -14.46 -15.11
N GLN A 3 -7.09 -14.65 -13.97
CA GLN A 3 -6.87 -13.79 -12.82
C GLN A 3 -5.78 -14.43 -11.98
N ASP A 4 -4.82 -13.62 -11.54
CA ASP A 4 -3.71 -14.10 -10.74
C ASP A 4 -3.71 -13.45 -9.38
N PHE A 5 -3.36 -14.24 -8.36
CA PHE A 5 -3.03 -13.68 -7.06
C PHE A 5 -1.57 -13.29 -7.07
N GLU A 6 -1.29 -12.04 -6.75
CA GLU A 6 0.05 -11.50 -6.75
C GLU A 6 0.31 -10.73 -5.47
N ARG A 7 1.58 -10.53 -5.16
CA ARG A 7 1.96 -9.71 -4.03
C ARG A 7 3.17 -8.84 -4.37
N THR A 8 3.31 -7.74 -3.64
CA THR A 8 4.48 -6.88 -3.70
C THR A 8 5.05 -6.80 -2.29
N LEU A 9 6.36 -6.94 -2.18
CA LEU A 9 7.09 -6.81 -0.92
C LEU A 9 7.95 -5.55 -1.00
N LYS A 10 7.75 -4.62 -0.06
CA LYS A 10 8.56 -3.41 0.01
C LYS A 10 9.04 -3.23 1.43
N GLN A 11 10.34 -2.98 1.57
CA GLN A 11 10.94 -2.65 2.85
C GLN A 11 11.51 -1.23 2.80
N ASN A 12 11.83 -0.68 3.94
CA ASN A 12 12.47 0.64 4.02
C ASN A 12 11.62 1.70 3.33
N ILE A 13 10.35 1.75 3.69
CA ILE A 13 9.40 2.70 3.10
C ILE A 13 9.92 4.13 3.28
N SER A 14 9.80 4.93 2.23
CA SER A 14 10.27 6.31 2.21
C SER A 14 9.65 7.14 3.33
N ASN A 15 10.42 8.08 3.88
CA ASN A 15 9.88 9.08 4.81
C ASN A 15 9.60 10.43 4.14
N ASN A 16 9.60 10.47 2.81
CA ASN A 16 9.42 11.69 2.05
C ASN A 16 8.13 11.60 1.24
N SER A 17 7.13 12.42 1.59
CA SER A 17 5.86 12.45 0.87
C SER A 17 6.01 12.88 -0.59
N GLY A 18 7.07 13.62 -0.92
CA GLY A 18 7.37 14.03 -2.28
C GLY A 18 8.03 12.93 -3.11
N SER A 19 8.53 11.88 -2.47
CA SER A 19 9.16 10.73 -3.12
C SER A 19 8.71 9.45 -2.42
N PRO A 20 7.41 9.13 -2.49
CA PRO A 20 6.86 7.96 -1.78
C PRO A 20 7.35 6.65 -2.38
N THR A 21 7.25 5.58 -1.61
CA THR A 21 7.51 4.24 -2.10
C THR A 21 6.29 3.74 -2.86
N GLU A 22 6.49 3.25 -4.08
CA GLU A 22 5.41 2.70 -4.89
C GLU A 22 5.15 1.25 -4.49
N LEU A 23 3.95 0.96 -4.04
CA LEU A 23 3.55 -0.40 -3.66
C LEU A 23 3.03 -1.17 -4.86
N ARG A 24 2.37 -0.49 -5.78
CA ARG A 24 1.90 -1.05 -7.03
C ARG A 24 1.90 0.03 -8.08
N ALA A 25 2.62 -0.23 -9.16
CA ALA A 25 2.68 0.71 -10.28
C ALA A 25 1.34 0.73 -11.01
N ALA A 26 1.03 1.86 -11.65
CA ALA A 26 -0.14 1.96 -12.50
C ALA A 26 -0.02 0.96 -13.65
N THR A 27 -1.12 0.30 -13.97
CA THR A 27 -1.17 -0.68 -15.07
C THR A 27 -2.33 -0.34 -15.98
N THR A 28 -2.50 -1.16 -17.03
CA THR A 28 -3.62 -1.04 -17.95
C THR A 28 -4.75 -2.01 -17.62
N THR A 29 -4.63 -2.75 -16.52
CA THR A 29 -5.63 -3.71 -16.08
C THR A 29 -6.34 -3.24 -14.83
N ASP A 30 -7.50 -3.79 -14.56
CA ASP A 30 -8.25 -3.54 -13.33
C ASP A 30 -7.91 -4.65 -12.34
N ASP A 31 -7.57 -4.25 -11.13
CA ASP A 31 -7.13 -5.17 -10.08
C ASP A 31 -7.91 -4.92 -8.80
N ALA A 32 -7.87 -5.87 -7.88
CA ALA A 32 -8.42 -5.66 -6.53
C ALA A 32 -7.32 -5.87 -5.50
N ILE A 33 -7.18 -4.92 -4.57
CA ILE A 33 -6.31 -5.10 -3.42
C ILE A 33 -7.08 -5.92 -2.40
N ILE A 34 -6.51 -7.05 -1.98
CA ILE A 34 -7.13 -7.92 -1.00
C ILE A 34 -6.44 -7.89 0.35
N GLY A 35 -5.29 -7.25 0.44
CA GLY A 35 -4.60 -7.06 1.72
C GLY A 35 -3.45 -6.10 1.60
N ILE A 36 -3.26 -5.24 2.60
CA ILE A 36 -2.07 -4.41 2.76
C ILE A 36 -1.69 -4.49 4.23
N ARG A 37 -0.51 -5.05 4.51
CA ARG A 37 -0.01 -5.16 5.88
C ARG A 37 1.24 -4.32 6.03
N CYS A 38 1.21 -3.40 6.99
CA CYS A 38 2.33 -2.53 7.30
C CYS A 38 2.90 -2.93 8.65
N THR A 39 4.20 -3.20 8.71
CA THR A 39 4.87 -3.64 9.94
C THR A 39 5.96 -2.65 10.31
N ASN A 40 5.96 -2.22 11.56
CA ASN A 40 7.02 -1.36 12.09
C ASN A 40 8.18 -2.23 12.58
N THR A 41 9.32 -2.13 11.90
CA THR A 41 10.52 -2.90 12.21
C THR A 41 11.53 -2.12 13.04
N SER A 42 11.19 -0.87 13.42
CA SER A 42 12.10 -0.01 14.16
C SER A 42 11.87 -0.12 15.66
N GLY A 43 12.72 0.57 16.43
CA GLY A 43 12.63 0.59 17.89
C GLY A 43 11.75 1.70 18.44
N THR A 44 11.06 2.46 17.59
CA THR A 44 10.18 3.55 18.01
C THR A 44 8.87 3.48 17.22
N SER A 45 7.82 4.11 17.77
CA SER A 45 6.53 4.21 17.08
C SER A 45 6.70 5.03 15.80
N VAL A 46 6.00 4.64 14.73
CA VAL A 46 6.09 5.28 13.42
C VAL A 46 4.67 5.45 12.87
N ASN A 47 4.42 6.54 12.15
CA ASN A 47 3.15 6.73 11.45
C ASN A 47 3.31 6.34 9.99
N VAL A 48 2.29 5.73 9.40
CA VAL A 48 2.30 5.33 8.00
C VAL A 48 1.11 5.92 7.26
N THR A 49 1.33 6.28 6.00
CA THR A 49 0.29 6.78 5.09
C THR A 49 0.32 5.93 3.84
N VAL A 50 -0.85 5.44 3.41
CA VAL A 50 -0.99 4.66 2.18
C VAL A 50 -2.15 5.24 1.38
N TYR A 51 -1.95 5.42 0.08
CA TYR A 51 -2.97 6.04 -0.76
C TYR A 51 -2.95 5.49 -2.18
N VAL A 52 -4.07 5.70 -2.87
CA VAL A 52 -4.19 5.45 -4.30
C VAL A 52 -3.99 6.78 -5.01
N GLU A 53 -3.11 6.82 -6.01
CA GLU A 53 -2.90 8.00 -6.83
C GLU A 53 -3.56 7.80 -8.19
N ASN A 54 -4.42 8.74 -8.57
CA ASN A 54 -5.06 8.74 -9.86
C ASN A 54 -5.03 10.16 -10.42
N SER A 55 -4.47 10.35 -11.61
CA SER A 55 -4.38 11.65 -12.27
C SER A 55 -3.79 12.72 -11.35
N SER A 56 -2.70 12.38 -10.67
CA SER A 56 -1.96 13.26 -9.76
C SER A 56 -2.77 13.68 -8.52
N THR A 57 -3.85 12.99 -8.21
CA THR A 57 -4.64 13.20 -7.01
C THR A 57 -4.51 11.99 -6.10
N ASN A 58 -4.30 12.23 -4.81
CA ASN A 58 -4.12 11.17 -3.83
C ASN A 58 -5.43 10.89 -3.11
N TYR A 59 -5.79 9.62 -3.05
CA TYR A 59 -6.98 9.15 -2.33
C TYR A 59 -6.49 8.21 -1.23
N TYR A 60 -6.59 8.65 0.02
CA TYR A 60 -5.95 7.96 1.15
C TYR A 60 -6.73 6.74 1.58
N ILE A 61 -6.02 5.61 1.69
CA ILE A 61 -6.54 4.41 2.36
C ILE A 61 -6.39 4.61 3.86
N ILE A 62 -5.20 5.12 4.28
CA ILE A 62 -4.97 5.50 5.66
C ILE A 62 -3.96 6.64 5.68
N LYS A 63 -4.08 7.54 6.63
CA LYS A 63 -3.17 8.68 6.73
C LYS A 63 -2.67 8.85 8.15
N ASP A 64 -1.33 8.90 8.29
CA ASP A 64 -0.64 9.12 9.57
C ASP A 64 -1.11 8.16 10.67
N ALA A 65 -1.31 6.90 10.32
CA ALA A 65 -1.73 5.90 11.29
C ALA A 65 -0.54 5.41 12.09
N PRO A 66 -0.61 5.43 13.42
CA PRO A 66 0.51 5.00 14.25
C PRO A 66 0.65 3.49 14.28
N ILE A 67 1.89 3.01 14.18
CA ILE A 67 2.22 1.60 14.37
C ILE A 67 3.23 1.53 15.51
N PRO A 68 2.90 0.89 16.63
CA PRO A 68 3.85 0.76 17.73
C PRO A 68 5.01 -0.13 17.32
N THR A 69 6.12 -0.02 18.06
CA THR A 69 7.30 -0.87 17.87
C THR A 69 6.89 -2.34 17.82
N GLY A 70 7.34 -3.04 16.79
CA GLY A 70 7.06 -4.45 16.62
C GLY A 70 5.62 -4.78 16.22
N GLY A 71 4.78 -3.76 16.03
CA GLY A 71 3.38 -3.96 15.65
C GLY A 71 3.15 -3.92 14.17
N SER A 72 1.93 -4.24 13.76
CA SER A 72 1.54 -4.17 12.36
C SER A 72 0.09 -3.68 12.25
N LEU A 73 -0.23 -3.15 11.06
CA LEU A 73 -1.60 -2.75 10.69
C LEU A 73 -2.00 -3.50 9.44
N GLU A 74 -3.21 -4.06 9.45
CA GLU A 74 -3.85 -4.58 8.26
C GLU A 74 -4.85 -3.53 7.77
N LEU A 75 -4.63 -2.97 6.58
CA LEU A 75 -5.44 -1.85 6.09
C LEU A 75 -6.72 -2.30 5.37
N ILE A 76 -6.69 -3.48 4.79
CA ILE A 76 -7.84 -4.02 4.06
C ILE A 76 -8.47 -5.09 4.94
N ASP A 77 -9.57 -4.71 5.55
CA ASP A 77 -10.24 -5.59 6.51
C ASP A 77 -11.26 -6.47 5.79
N GLY A 78 -11.32 -7.72 6.19
CA GLY A 78 -12.27 -8.80 5.92
C GLY A 78 -13.17 -8.69 4.71
N GLY A 79 -13.95 -7.96 4.37
CA GLY A 79 -14.79 -7.85 3.20
C GLY A 79 -14.56 -6.57 2.42
N SER A 80 -13.70 -5.70 2.94
CA SER A 80 -13.46 -4.40 2.29
C SER A 80 -12.30 -4.55 1.32
N LYS A 81 -12.62 -4.55 0.05
CA LYS A 81 -11.59 -4.60 -0.99
C LYS A 81 -11.48 -3.24 -1.65
N VAL A 82 -10.28 -2.90 -2.10
CA VAL A 82 -10.05 -1.68 -2.87
C VAL A 82 -9.85 -2.08 -4.31
N VAL A 83 -10.69 -1.58 -5.19
CA VAL A 83 -10.58 -1.85 -6.62
C VAL A 83 -9.70 -0.79 -7.24
N LEU A 84 -8.70 -1.24 -8.01
CA LEU A 84 -7.82 -0.36 -8.77
C LEU A 84 -8.22 -0.45 -10.22
N MET A 85 -8.54 0.68 -10.80
CA MET A 85 -8.82 0.76 -12.23
C MET A 85 -7.50 1.01 -12.97
N SER A 86 -7.52 0.83 -14.26
CA SER A 86 -6.38 1.15 -15.11
C SER A 86 -5.89 2.57 -14.83
N GLY A 87 -4.59 2.74 -14.64
CA GLY A 87 -3.98 4.04 -14.35
C GLY A 87 -3.83 4.38 -12.86
N ASP A 88 -4.38 3.57 -11.96
CA ASP A 88 -4.25 3.80 -10.53
C ASP A 88 -2.94 3.20 -10.00
N ALA A 89 -2.21 3.96 -9.19
CA ALA A 89 -1.03 3.48 -8.49
C ALA A 89 -1.26 3.51 -6.99
N VAL A 90 -0.59 2.63 -6.25
CA VAL A 90 -0.66 2.62 -4.79
C VAL A 90 0.71 3.00 -4.26
N LYS A 91 0.75 4.00 -3.38
CA LYS A 91 1.98 4.54 -2.84
C LYS A 91 1.88 4.70 -1.33
N ALA A 92 3.05 4.77 -0.69
CA ALA A 92 3.11 4.88 0.77
C ALA A 92 4.32 5.68 1.20
N TYR A 93 4.20 6.30 2.37
CA TYR A 93 5.35 6.88 3.07
C TYR A 93 5.13 6.75 4.57
N ALA A 94 6.21 6.93 5.32
CA ALA A 94 6.18 6.79 6.76
C ALA A 94 6.80 8.01 7.41
N SER A 95 6.62 8.19 8.72
CA SER A 95 7.20 9.33 9.42
C SER A 95 8.70 9.18 9.67
N ALA A 96 9.25 7.98 9.52
CA ALA A 96 10.68 7.72 9.66
C ALA A 96 11.13 6.76 8.58
N ALA A 97 12.33 6.98 8.05
CA ALA A 97 12.90 6.13 6.99
C ALA A 97 13.31 4.77 7.56
N SER A 98 13.33 3.75 6.71
CA SER A 98 13.82 2.41 7.04
C SER A 98 13.15 1.80 8.26
N SER A 99 11.87 2.12 8.46
CA SER A 99 11.15 1.71 9.67
C SER A 99 9.94 0.83 9.39
N VAL A 100 9.45 0.79 8.16
CA VAL A 100 8.21 0.08 7.84
C VAL A 100 8.42 -0.83 6.65
N ASP A 101 7.92 -2.06 6.78
CA ASP A 101 7.81 -3.01 5.67
C ASP A 101 6.35 -3.14 5.30
N ILE A 102 6.04 -3.24 4.01
CA ILE A 102 4.67 -3.37 3.54
C ILE A 102 4.54 -4.55 2.58
N ILE A 103 3.54 -5.38 2.85
CA ILE A 103 3.15 -6.49 1.97
C ILE A 103 1.81 -6.12 1.36
N THR A 104 1.75 -6.04 0.04
CA THR A 104 0.52 -5.73 -0.69
C THR A 104 0.10 -6.95 -1.50
N SER A 105 -1.11 -7.43 -1.29
CA SER A 105 -1.66 -8.58 -2.00
C SER A 105 -2.78 -8.13 -2.91
N VAL A 106 -2.75 -8.57 -4.15
CA VAL A 106 -3.74 -8.17 -5.16
C VAL A 106 -4.21 -9.37 -5.97
N VAL A 107 -5.39 -9.24 -6.53
CA VAL A 107 -5.86 -10.12 -7.63
C VAL A 107 -5.86 -9.25 -8.88
N ASP A 108 -5.07 -9.64 -9.89
CA ASP A 108 -4.98 -8.82 -11.08
C ASP A 108 -6.00 -9.25 -12.13
N THR A 109 -6.22 -8.35 -13.09
CA THR A 109 -7.05 -8.61 -14.28
C THR A 109 -8.44 -9.12 -13.90
N ILE A 110 -9.10 -8.43 -12.97
CA ILE A 110 -10.40 -8.88 -12.45
C ILE A 110 -11.54 -8.61 -13.43
N SER A 111 -11.31 -7.75 -14.42
CA SER A 111 -12.33 -7.37 -15.42
C SER A 111 -11.96 -7.85 -16.81
N ALA A 112 -11.36 -9.02 -16.89
CA ALA A 112 -10.92 -9.56 -18.19
C ALA A 112 -12.07 -10.10 -19.00
#